data_1ceb41d0dc85b6cb45ad7b6d6fe5a123
#
_entry.id   1ceb41d0dc85b6cb45ad7b6d6fe5a123
#
_cell.length_a   1.000
_cell.length_b   1.000
_cell.length_c   1.000
_cell.angle_alpha   90.00
_cell.angle_beta   90.00
_cell.angle_gamma   90.00
#
_symmetry.space_group_name_H-M   'P 1'
#
loop_
_entity.id
_entity.type
_entity.pdbx_description
1 polymer ?
#
loop_
_entity_poly.entity_id
_entity_poly.type
_entity_poly.pdbx_seq_one_letter_code
_entity_poly.pdbx_strand_id
1 'polypeptide(L)'
;MWAEELFGWYYFIEEEVFDPKAFHGRGGFVIKESKKRLIKKQYLIVARGAAKSQYESYIHNYFLNIDNTTTHQIHTAPTMRQAEEVLAPIRTAIVQSRGPLFKLLTSGSVMNTSGNQLYKQHLASTKKGIQNFLNGSLLEIRPMTIDKLQGLDSKVNTVDEWLSGDIKEDVIGAIEQGASKNENDDYIIVAVSSEGTVRNGPGDSIKMELMSILKGDYINDEVSIWWYKLDDVSEVADPEMWIKANPNIKALRKYDVYQKDVERAENAPATRNDILAKRFGIPREGYTYFFTYEETLPHRKQNF
;
A
#
# COMPACT_ATOMS: atom_id res chain seq x y z
N MET A 1 10.68 -4.88 9.54
CA MET A 1 10.72 -5.76 8.36
C MET A 1 10.11 -5.06 7.12
N TRP A 2 8.77 -4.94 6.93
CA TRP A 2 8.21 -4.29 5.72
C TRP A 2 8.71 -2.87 5.46
N ALA A 3 8.74 -2.03 6.49
CA ALA A 3 9.23 -0.65 6.38
C ALA A 3 10.75 -0.58 6.20
N GLU A 4 11.49 -1.54 6.65
CA GLU A 4 12.95 -1.58 6.56
C GLU A 4 13.43 -1.62 5.12
N GLU A 5 12.83 -2.46 4.29
CA GLU A 5 13.13 -2.49 2.85
C GLU A 5 12.78 -1.17 2.17
N LEU A 6 11.60 -0.62 2.52
CA LEU A 6 11.10 0.60 1.88
C LEU A 6 11.93 1.83 2.24
N PHE A 7 12.44 1.94 3.48
CA PHE A 7 13.15 3.11 3.96
C PHE A 7 14.67 2.93 4.04
N GLY A 8 15.17 1.70 4.10
CA GLY A 8 16.57 1.40 4.38
C GLY A 8 17.41 1.05 3.16
N TRP A 9 16.81 0.57 2.09
CA TRP A 9 17.56 0.04 0.96
C TRP A 9 17.74 1.06 -0.15
N TYR A 10 19.00 1.46 -0.34
CA TYR A 10 19.43 2.41 -1.35
C TYR A 10 20.71 1.94 -2.02
N TYR A 11 20.96 2.39 -3.24
CA TYR A 11 22.24 2.28 -3.90
C TYR A 11 22.75 3.67 -4.31
N PHE A 12 24.06 3.77 -4.47
CA PHE A 12 24.70 4.99 -4.92
C PHE A 12 25.09 4.85 -6.39
N ILE A 13 24.84 5.89 -7.14
CA ILE A 13 25.23 5.98 -8.55
C ILE A 13 26.03 7.25 -8.77
N GLU A 14 26.94 7.19 -9.73
CA GLU A 14 27.59 8.38 -10.25
C GLU A 14 26.82 8.89 -11.46
N GLU A 15 26.38 10.13 -11.41
CA GLU A 15 25.64 10.78 -12.49
C GLU A 15 26.41 11.98 -12.98
N GLU A 16 26.52 12.13 -14.30
CA GLU A 16 27.02 13.35 -14.93
C GLU A 16 25.92 14.41 -14.91
N VAL A 17 26.11 15.45 -14.09
CA VAL A 17 25.14 16.52 -13.89
C VAL A 17 25.73 17.85 -14.32
N PHE A 18 24.99 18.64 -15.09
CA PHE A 18 25.39 20.01 -15.43
C PHE A 18 25.32 20.90 -14.18
N ASP A 19 26.44 21.43 -13.76
CA ASP A 19 26.55 22.41 -12.67
C ASP A 19 26.88 23.79 -13.22
N PRO A 20 25.97 24.76 -13.18
CA PRO A 20 26.22 26.12 -13.69
C PRO A 20 27.32 26.87 -12.92
N LYS A 21 27.69 26.41 -11.74
CA LYS A 21 28.75 26.98 -10.89
C LYS A 21 30.10 26.29 -11.06
N ALA A 22 30.13 25.14 -11.74
CA ALA A 22 31.38 24.43 -11.99
C ALA A 22 32.35 25.24 -12.80
N PHE A 23 33.64 24.87 -12.74
CA PHE A 23 34.72 25.46 -13.50
C PHE A 23 34.79 27.01 -13.41
N HIS A 24 34.74 27.51 -12.16
CA HIS A 24 34.79 28.96 -11.87
C HIS A 24 33.60 29.77 -12.43
N GLY A 25 32.41 29.17 -12.45
CA GLY A 25 31.18 29.81 -12.92
C GLY A 25 31.00 29.81 -14.45
N ARG A 26 31.80 29.04 -15.16
CA ARG A 26 31.64 28.84 -16.62
C ARG A 26 30.54 27.80 -16.93
N GLY A 27 30.11 27.05 -15.92
CA GLY A 27 29.25 25.90 -16.07
C GLY A 27 29.98 24.71 -16.71
N GLY A 28 29.51 23.50 -16.40
CA GLY A 28 30.06 22.29 -16.99
C GLY A 28 29.46 21.05 -16.35
N PHE A 29 29.73 19.90 -16.94
CA PHE A 29 29.33 18.64 -16.41
C PHE A 29 30.28 18.18 -15.30
N VAL A 30 29.72 17.73 -14.18
CA VAL A 30 30.47 17.20 -13.05
C VAL A 30 29.84 15.84 -12.67
N ILE A 31 30.69 14.92 -12.24
CA ILE A 31 30.20 13.67 -11.70
C ILE A 31 29.76 13.92 -10.26
N LYS A 32 28.50 13.59 -9.95
CA LYS A 32 27.94 13.63 -8.61
C LYS A 32 27.47 12.23 -8.20
N GLU A 33 27.81 11.86 -6.98
CA GLU A 33 27.21 10.69 -6.36
C GLU A 33 25.79 11.03 -5.93
N SER A 34 24.82 10.27 -6.40
CA SER A 34 23.43 10.36 -5.97
C SER A 34 22.97 9.07 -5.32
N LYS A 35 22.05 9.20 -4.36
CA LYS A 35 21.46 8.10 -3.64
C LYS A 35 20.09 7.80 -4.24
N LYS A 36 19.95 6.61 -4.83
CA LYS A 36 18.66 6.15 -5.39
C LYS A 36 18.03 5.09 -4.52
N ARG A 37 16.70 5.13 -4.41
CA ARG A 37 15.91 4.10 -3.73
C ARG A 37 15.96 2.80 -4.52
N LEU A 38 16.27 1.68 -3.83
CA LEU A 38 16.26 0.37 -4.47
C LEU A 38 14.82 -0.09 -4.72
N ILE A 39 13.98 -0.09 -3.68
CA ILE A 39 12.60 -0.58 -3.78
C ILE A 39 11.67 0.55 -4.22
N LYS A 40 11.12 0.44 -5.41
CA LYS A 40 10.11 1.37 -5.95
C LYS A 40 8.69 0.86 -5.78
N LYS A 41 8.48 -0.45 -5.83
CA LYS A 41 7.17 -1.08 -5.63
C LYS A 41 7.23 -2.11 -4.52
N GLN A 42 6.30 -2.01 -3.57
CA GLN A 42 6.13 -3.00 -2.53
C GLN A 42 4.71 -3.55 -2.56
N TYR A 43 4.61 -4.86 -2.71
CA TYR A 43 3.34 -5.57 -2.65
C TYR A 43 3.22 -6.33 -1.34
N LEU A 44 2.18 -6.01 -0.57
CA LEU A 44 1.87 -6.67 0.69
C LEU A 44 0.51 -7.33 0.59
N ILE A 45 0.50 -8.65 0.45
CA ILE A 45 -0.71 -9.47 0.45
C ILE A 45 -0.76 -10.21 1.78
N VAL A 46 -1.70 -9.84 2.63
CA VAL A 46 -1.79 -10.37 4.00
C VAL A 46 -3.25 -10.39 4.46
N ALA A 47 -3.57 -11.27 5.37
CA ALA A 47 -4.91 -11.45 5.88
C ALA A 47 -5.59 -10.16 6.35
N ARG A 48 -6.91 -10.11 6.26
CA ARG A 48 -7.70 -9.01 6.81
C ARG A 48 -7.46 -8.87 8.31
N GLY A 49 -7.23 -7.64 8.74
CA GLY A 49 -6.94 -7.32 10.15
C GLY A 49 -5.47 -7.41 10.54
N ALA A 50 -4.54 -7.51 9.58
CA ALA A 50 -3.10 -7.48 9.81
C ALA A 50 -2.51 -6.05 9.93
N ALA A 51 -3.33 -5.05 10.18
CA ALA A 51 -2.94 -3.64 10.32
C ALA A 51 -2.37 -2.97 9.05
N LYS A 52 -2.85 -3.37 7.85
CA LYS A 52 -2.44 -2.79 6.56
C LYS A 52 -2.61 -1.27 6.51
N SER A 53 -3.81 -0.75 6.75
CA SER A 53 -4.10 0.69 6.70
C SER A 53 -3.31 1.48 7.76
N GLN A 54 -2.95 0.85 8.90
CA GLN A 54 -2.04 1.45 9.88
C GLN A 54 -0.62 1.59 9.33
N TYR A 55 -0.15 0.59 8.59
CA TYR A 55 1.15 0.62 7.92
C TYR A 55 1.22 1.74 6.88
N GLU A 56 0.20 1.85 6.01
CA GLU A 56 0.09 2.95 5.04
C GLU A 56 0.07 4.32 5.70
N SER A 57 -0.65 4.44 6.82
CA SER A 57 -0.70 5.67 7.61
C SER A 57 0.68 6.08 8.14
N TYR A 58 1.51 5.11 8.55
CA TYR A 58 2.87 5.40 9.01
C TYR A 58 3.78 5.86 7.89
N ILE A 59 3.67 5.28 6.71
CA ILE A 59 4.40 5.70 5.52
C ILE A 59 4.06 7.15 5.19
N HIS A 60 2.79 7.46 5.06
CA HIS A 60 2.34 8.82 4.76
C HIS A 60 2.75 9.83 5.85
N ASN A 61 2.61 9.46 7.12
CA ASN A 61 2.98 10.34 8.23
C ASN A 61 4.49 10.65 8.23
N TYR A 62 5.34 9.67 7.89
CA TYR A 62 6.77 9.88 7.78
C TYR A 62 7.10 10.92 6.69
N PHE A 63 6.64 10.69 5.47
CA PHE A 63 6.91 11.60 4.35
C PHE A 63 6.21 12.96 4.47
N LEU A 64 5.10 13.03 5.19
CA LEU A 64 4.40 14.29 5.41
C LEU A 64 5.09 15.18 6.44
N ASN A 65 5.66 14.59 7.51
CA ASN A 65 6.05 15.33 8.72
C ASN A 65 7.51 15.14 9.14
N ILE A 66 8.17 14.07 8.70
CA ILE A 66 9.53 13.71 9.17
C ILE A 66 10.55 13.87 8.05
N ASP A 67 10.20 13.44 6.83
CA ASP A 67 11.08 13.60 5.69
C ASP A 67 11.35 15.10 5.43
N ASN A 68 12.59 15.42 5.07
CA ASN A 68 13.04 16.79 4.86
C ASN A 68 12.79 17.30 3.43
N THR A 69 12.15 16.50 2.57
CA THR A 69 11.78 16.87 1.22
C THR A 69 10.30 17.22 1.12
N THR A 70 9.97 18.13 0.20
CA THR A 70 8.57 18.36 -0.17
C THR A 70 8.04 17.15 -0.93
N THR A 71 6.91 16.58 -0.48
CA THR A 71 6.32 15.41 -1.10
C THR A 71 4.88 15.63 -1.48
N HIS A 72 4.52 15.26 -2.70
CA HIS A 72 3.14 14.99 -3.08
C HIS A 72 2.88 13.50 -2.88
N GLN A 73 1.84 13.18 -2.11
CA GLN A 73 1.51 11.82 -1.70
C GLN A 73 0.06 11.52 -2.08
N ILE A 74 -0.18 10.32 -2.57
CA ILE A 74 -1.51 9.86 -2.94
C ILE A 74 -1.84 8.57 -2.20
N HIS A 75 -3.02 8.54 -1.61
CA HIS A 75 -3.63 7.33 -1.12
C HIS A 75 -4.92 7.05 -1.88
N THR A 76 -5.10 5.80 -2.30
CA THR A 76 -6.29 5.35 -3.02
C THR A 76 -6.80 4.02 -2.50
N ALA A 77 -8.12 3.85 -2.51
CA ALA A 77 -8.82 2.63 -2.13
C ALA A 77 -10.08 2.48 -3.00
N PRO A 78 -10.72 1.29 -3.06
CA PRO A 78 -11.90 1.05 -3.89
C PRO A 78 -13.05 2.05 -3.68
N THR A 79 -13.21 2.54 -2.46
CA THR A 79 -14.19 3.57 -2.12
C THR A 79 -13.53 4.74 -1.39
N MET A 80 -14.06 5.96 -1.58
CA MET A 80 -13.59 7.14 -0.86
C MET A 80 -13.67 6.97 0.66
N ARG A 81 -14.69 6.26 1.16
CA ARG A 81 -14.83 5.97 2.58
C ARG A 81 -13.64 5.13 3.12
N GLN A 82 -13.22 4.11 2.38
CA GLN A 82 -12.04 3.31 2.74
C GLN A 82 -10.77 4.16 2.66
N ALA A 83 -10.63 4.98 1.61
CA ALA A 83 -9.48 5.88 1.50
C ALA A 83 -9.39 6.90 2.65
N GLU A 84 -10.51 7.34 3.22
CA GLU A 84 -10.50 8.22 4.40
C GLU A 84 -9.93 7.55 5.67
N GLU A 85 -9.95 6.22 5.75
CA GLU A 85 -9.50 5.47 6.94
C GLU A 85 -8.00 5.66 7.22
N VAL A 86 -7.17 5.89 6.20
CA VAL A 86 -5.73 6.15 6.36
C VAL A 86 -5.44 7.45 7.11
N LEU A 87 -6.33 8.44 7.03
CA LEU A 87 -6.12 9.75 7.64
C LEU A 87 -6.33 9.74 9.16
N ALA A 88 -7.17 8.84 9.69
CA ALA A 88 -7.50 8.81 11.10
C ALA A 88 -6.28 8.46 11.99
N PRO A 89 -5.46 7.43 11.70
CA PRO A 89 -4.25 7.17 12.47
C PRO A 89 -3.21 8.29 12.39
N ILE A 90 -3.08 8.97 11.24
CA ILE A 90 -2.16 10.11 11.08
C ILE A 90 -2.61 11.26 11.99
N ARG A 91 -3.90 11.62 11.97
CA ARG A 91 -4.46 12.65 12.85
C ARG A 91 -4.27 12.30 14.31
N THR A 92 -4.53 11.04 14.67
CA THR A 92 -4.35 10.56 16.05
C THR A 92 -2.89 10.65 16.48
N ALA A 93 -1.95 10.26 15.63
CA ALA A 93 -0.53 10.35 15.90
C ALA A 93 -0.10 11.81 16.15
N ILE A 94 -0.56 12.74 15.33
CA ILE A 94 -0.29 14.16 15.50
C ILE A 94 -0.86 14.69 16.83
N VAL A 95 -2.12 14.40 17.13
CA VAL A 95 -2.80 14.89 18.35
C VAL A 95 -2.20 14.29 19.62
N GLN A 96 -1.81 13.01 19.59
CA GLN A 96 -1.29 12.30 20.76
C GLN A 96 0.22 12.45 20.97
N SER A 97 0.95 13.02 20.02
CA SER A 97 2.42 13.06 20.06
C SER A 97 3.01 13.92 21.19
N ARG A 98 2.23 14.72 21.90
CA ARG A 98 2.55 15.54 23.10
C ARG A 98 3.97 16.18 23.16
N GLY A 99 4.81 15.94 22.16
CA GLY A 99 6.20 16.38 22.09
C GLY A 99 6.39 17.69 21.33
N PRO A 100 7.66 18.06 21.08
CA PRO A 100 8.02 19.24 20.30
C PRO A 100 7.41 19.22 18.88
N LEU A 101 7.34 18.06 18.23
CA LEU A 101 6.75 17.89 16.90
C LEU A 101 5.26 18.28 16.90
N PHE A 102 4.50 17.81 17.88
CA PHE A 102 3.09 18.20 18.02
C PHE A 102 2.92 19.72 18.11
N LYS A 103 3.72 20.36 18.98
CA LYS A 103 3.69 21.82 19.13
C LYS A 103 4.06 22.52 17.82
N LEU A 104 5.08 22.02 17.11
CA LEU A 104 5.49 22.54 15.83
C LEU A 104 4.38 22.44 14.78
N LEU A 105 3.72 21.28 14.67
CA LEU A 105 2.70 21.03 13.65
C LEU A 105 1.35 21.70 13.93
N THR A 106 0.99 21.89 15.21
CA THR A 106 -0.34 22.37 15.60
C THR A 106 -0.40 23.84 16.01
N SER A 107 0.75 24.48 16.21
CA SER A 107 0.83 25.87 16.68
C SER A 107 1.65 26.73 15.73
N GLY A 108 1.32 28.03 15.72
CA GLY A 108 2.06 29.05 14.96
C GLY A 108 1.48 29.32 13.58
N SER A 109 2.14 30.17 12.87
CA SER A 109 1.79 30.57 11.50
C SER A 109 3.00 30.49 10.59
N VAL A 110 2.76 30.21 9.31
CA VAL A 110 3.79 30.22 8.29
C VAL A 110 3.90 31.63 7.72
N MET A 111 5.10 32.20 7.75
CA MET A 111 5.40 33.54 7.27
C MET A 111 6.28 33.46 6.02
N ASN A 112 6.14 34.41 5.10
CA ASN A 112 7.08 34.55 4.00
C ASN A 112 8.36 35.30 4.44
N THR A 113 9.34 35.41 3.55
CA THR A 113 10.61 36.11 3.79
C THR A 113 10.43 37.62 4.10
N SER A 114 9.30 38.21 3.72
CA SER A 114 8.94 39.62 4.01
C SER A 114 8.14 39.78 5.31
N GLY A 115 7.94 38.72 6.10
CA GLY A 115 7.21 38.74 7.34
C GLY A 115 5.69 38.76 7.22
N ASN A 116 5.15 38.54 6.01
CA ASN A 116 3.70 38.43 5.82
C ASN A 116 3.21 37.02 6.14
N GLN A 117 2.09 36.93 6.84
CA GLN A 117 1.48 35.63 7.16
C GLN A 117 0.87 34.98 5.92
N LEU A 118 1.39 33.81 5.55
CA LEU A 118 0.89 32.98 4.45
C LEU A 118 -0.23 32.05 4.93
N TYR A 119 -0.01 31.39 6.07
CA TYR A 119 -0.95 30.42 6.63
C TYR A 119 -1.10 30.64 8.13
N LYS A 120 -2.32 30.42 8.66
CA LYS A 120 -2.63 30.58 10.08
C LYS A 120 -2.20 29.39 10.96
N GLN A 121 -1.79 28.28 10.34
CA GLN A 121 -1.37 27.05 11.02
C GLN A 121 -0.37 26.30 10.17
N HIS A 122 0.46 25.47 10.79
CA HIS A 122 1.47 24.70 10.09
C HIS A 122 0.89 23.50 9.37
N LEU A 123 -0.22 22.95 9.83
CA LEU A 123 -0.85 21.76 9.27
C LEU A 123 -2.35 21.99 9.08
N ALA A 124 -2.85 21.66 7.90
CA ALA A 124 -4.29 21.61 7.61
C ALA A 124 -4.72 20.17 7.34
N SER A 125 -5.83 19.75 7.94
CA SER A 125 -6.42 18.45 7.75
C SER A 125 -7.88 18.58 7.33
N THR A 126 -8.24 17.97 6.22
CA THR A 126 -9.58 17.91 5.65
C THR A 126 -10.00 16.46 5.42
N LYS A 127 -11.25 16.23 5.00
CA LYS A 127 -11.68 14.90 4.58
C LYS A 127 -10.93 14.37 3.36
N LYS A 128 -10.34 15.27 2.54
CA LYS A 128 -9.68 14.91 1.28
C LYS A 128 -8.17 14.78 1.41
N GLY A 129 -7.58 15.07 2.57
CA GLY A 129 -6.14 14.96 2.75
C GLY A 129 -5.60 15.81 3.89
N ILE A 130 -4.28 15.82 4.00
CA ILE A 130 -3.52 16.57 5.00
C ILE A 130 -2.40 17.32 4.29
N GLN A 131 -2.25 18.60 4.58
CA GLN A 131 -1.17 19.44 4.06
C GLN A 131 -0.30 19.96 5.20
N ASN A 132 1.02 19.82 5.04
CA ASN A 132 2.00 20.41 5.92
C ASN A 132 2.61 21.64 5.24
N PHE A 133 2.30 22.82 5.76
CA PHE A 133 2.76 24.10 5.22
C PHE A 133 4.22 24.45 5.57
N LEU A 134 4.86 23.72 6.50
CA LEU A 134 6.25 23.95 6.85
C LEU A 134 7.20 23.47 5.75
N ASN A 135 6.93 22.32 5.17
CA ASN A 135 7.74 21.72 4.10
C ASN A 135 7.03 21.66 2.75
N GLY A 136 5.76 22.13 2.68
CA GLY A 136 4.96 22.11 1.46
C GLY A 136 4.37 20.73 1.09
N SER A 137 4.56 19.71 1.93
CA SER A 137 4.09 18.36 1.63
C SER A 137 2.57 18.25 1.70
N LEU A 138 2.01 17.44 0.79
CA LEU A 138 0.58 17.23 0.65
C LEU A 138 0.28 15.73 0.53
N LEU A 139 -0.58 15.22 1.38
CA LEU A 139 -1.24 13.92 1.22
C LEU A 139 -2.66 14.15 0.71
N GLU A 140 -2.99 13.56 -0.42
CA GLU A 140 -4.34 13.55 -0.99
C GLU A 140 -4.91 12.13 -1.04
N ILE A 141 -6.21 12.01 -0.76
CA ILE A 141 -6.95 10.77 -1.04
C ILE A 141 -7.70 10.92 -2.36
N ARG A 142 -7.60 9.89 -3.20
CA ARG A 142 -8.19 9.88 -4.55
C ARG A 142 -9.04 8.62 -4.75
N PRO A 143 -10.12 8.69 -5.55
CA PRO A 143 -10.83 7.49 -5.99
C PRO A 143 -9.90 6.58 -6.80
N MET A 144 -10.08 5.26 -6.67
CA MET A 144 -9.31 4.26 -7.40
C MET A 144 -9.85 4.08 -8.83
N THR A 145 -9.63 5.09 -9.67
CA THR A 145 -9.98 5.09 -11.10
C THR A 145 -8.84 5.69 -11.91
N ILE A 146 -8.61 5.18 -13.12
CA ILE A 146 -7.49 5.62 -13.97
C ILE A 146 -7.54 7.12 -14.24
N ASP A 147 -8.71 7.67 -14.57
CA ASP A 147 -8.89 9.10 -14.88
C ASP A 147 -8.52 10.03 -13.72
N LYS A 148 -8.50 9.55 -12.47
CA LYS A 148 -8.14 10.31 -11.28
C LYS A 148 -6.70 10.09 -10.82
N LEU A 149 -6.04 9.05 -11.31
CA LEU A 149 -4.71 8.63 -10.86
C LEU A 149 -3.66 8.81 -11.95
N GLN A 150 -4.04 8.76 -13.22
CA GLN A 150 -3.12 8.89 -14.34
C GLN A 150 -2.49 10.28 -14.42
N GLY A 151 -1.19 10.31 -14.66
CA GLY A 151 -0.43 11.55 -14.90
C GLY A 151 -0.13 12.39 -13.67
N LEU A 152 -0.45 11.89 -12.46
CA LEU A 152 -0.11 12.58 -11.23
C LEU A 152 1.39 12.42 -10.94
N ASP A 153 2.05 13.55 -10.73
CA ASP A 153 3.44 13.61 -10.27
C ASP A 153 3.45 13.45 -8.75
N SER A 154 3.55 12.22 -8.28
CA SER A 154 3.51 11.90 -6.86
C SER A 154 4.68 11.02 -6.46
N LYS A 155 5.36 11.40 -5.36
CA LYS A 155 6.51 10.67 -4.82
C LYS A 155 6.09 9.44 -4.01
N VAL A 156 4.99 9.51 -3.28
CA VAL A 156 4.55 8.47 -2.36
C VAL A 156 3.13 8.06 -2.68
N ASN A 157 2.95 6.81 -3.03
CA ASN A 157 1.66 6.28 -3.44
C ASN A 157 1.31 5.04 -2.63
N THR A 158 0.10 4.98 -2.08
CA THR A 158 -0.42 3.76 -1.47
C THR A 158 -1.74 3.36 -2.10
N VAL A 159 -1.90 2.06 -2.35
CA VAL A 159 -3.06 1.46 -3.02
C VAL A 159 -3.62 0.37 -2.11
N ASP A 160 -4.68 0.69 -1.37
CA ASP A 160 -5.33 -0.28 -0.47
C ASP A 160 -6.36 -1.14 -1.21
N GLU A 161 -6.42 -2.41 -0.85
CA GLU A 161 -7.36 -3.43 -1.38
C GLU A 161 -7.36 -3.53 -2.93
N TRP A 162 -6.16 -3.48 -3.54
CA TRP A 162 -5.97 -3.56 -4.99
C TRP A 162 -6.42 -4.90 -5.63
N LEU A 163 -6.65 -5.95 -4.83
CA LEU A 163 -7.26 -7.22 -5.25
C LEU A 163 -8.78 -7.26 -5.07
N SER A 164 -9.41 -6.12 -4.79
CA SER A 164 -10.87 -6.04 -4.69
C SER A 164 -11.52 -6.32 -6.05
N GLY A 165 -12.64 -7.04 -6.02
CA GLY A 165 -13.41 -7.37 -7.21
C GLY A 165 -14.06 -6.19 -7.92
N ASP A 166 -14.09 -5.04 -7.29
CA ASP A 166 -14.63 -3.81 -7.87
C ASP A 166 -13.63 -3.13 -8.82
N ILE A 167 -12.33 -3.54 -8.78
CA ILE A 167 -11.27 -2.96 -9.60
C ILE A 167 -11.21 -3.70 -10.94
N LYS A 168 -11.49 -2.97 -12.02
CA LYS A 168 -11.49 -3.48 -13.40
C LYS A 168 -10.35 -2.96 -14.25
N GLU A 169 -9.54 -2.06 -13.71
CA GLU A 169 -8.49 -1.32 -14.42
C GLU A 169 -7.14 -1.47 -13.72
N ASP A 170 -6.04 -1.36 -14.46
CA ASP A 170 -4.69 -1.35 -13.89
C ASP A 170 -4.36 0.03 -13.31
N VAL A 171 -4.81 0.26 -12.08
CA VAL A 171 -4.57 1.52 -11.36
C VAL A 171 -3.11 1.66 -10.90
N ILE A 172 -2.41 0.56 -10.64
CA ILE A 172 -1.02 0.58 -10.20
C ILE A 172 -0.12 1.03 -11.35
N GLY A 173 -0.30 0.49 -12.55
CA GLY A 173 0.41 0.94 -13.75
C GLY A 173 0.10 2.39 -14.11
N ALA A 174 -1.13 2.86 -13.89
CA ALA A 174 -1.49 4.26 -14.13
C ALA A 174 -0.76 5.22 -13.17
N ILE A 175 -0.62 4.86 -11.89
CA ILE A 175 0.15 5.61 -10.90
C ILE A 175 1.64 5.61 -11.28
N GLU A 176 2.20 4.46 -11.62
CA GLU A 176 3.60 4.32 -12.00
C GLU A 176 3.99 5.21 -13.17
N GLN A 177 3.15 5.26 -14.22
CA GLN A 177 3.35 6.14 -15.37
C GLN A 177 3.39 7.63 -15.00
N GLY A 178 2.66 8.04 -13.96
CA GLY A 178 2.71 9.39 -13.43
C GLY A 178 3.94 9.64 -12.58
N ALA A 179 4.19 8.77 -11.62
CA ALA A 179 5.26 8.87 -10.63
C ALA A 179 6.67 8.77 -11.25
N SER A 180 6.84 7.97 -12.31
CA SER A 180 8.12 7.81 -13.02
C SER A 180 8.59 9.06 -13.78
N LYS A 181 7.77 10.12 -13.85
CA LYS A 181 8.15 11.43 -14.43
C LYS A 181 8.97 12.29 -13.48
N ASN A 182 9.06 11.90 -12.20
CA ASN A 182 9.89 12.61 -11.22
C ASN A 182 11.35 12.64 -11.70
N GLU A 183 11.97 13.82 -11.67
CA GLU A 183 13.32 14.08 -12.21
C GLU A 183 14.41 13.12 -11.70
N ASN A 184 14.23 12.57 -10.50
CA ASN A 184 15.20 11.67 -9.88
C ASN A 184 14.76 10.21 -9.86
N ASP A 185 13.65 9.86 -10.50
CA ASP A 185 13.06 8.51 -10.44
C ASP A 185 12.88 8.01 -8.98
N ASP A 186 12.67 8.95 -8.03
CA ASP A 186 12.52 8.70 -6.60
C ASP A 186 11.05 8.70 -6.22
N TYR A 187 10.38 7.59 -6.53
CA TYR A 187 9.01 7.34 -6.12
C TYR A 187 8.87 6.00 -5.43
N ILE A 188 7.78 5.84 -4.68
CA ILE A 188 7.36 4.57 -4.10
C ILE A 188 5.88 4.33 -4.36
N ILE A 189 5.56 3.06 -4.63
CA ILE A 189 4.19 2.55 -4.70
C ILE A 189 4.08 1.39 -3.72
N VAL A 190 3.22 1.52 -2.73
CA VAL A 190 2.94 0.46 -1.76
C VAL A 190 1.52 -0.04 -1.98
N ALA A 191 1.39 -1.23 -2.53
CA ALA A 191 0.12 -1.87 -2.82
C ALA A 191 -0.19 -2.91 -1.73
N VAL A 192 -1.21 -2.65 -0.92
CA VAL A 192 -1.61 -3.58 0.14
C VAL A 192 -2.97 -4.17 -0.17
N SER A 193 -3.17 -5.45 0.12
CA SER A 193 -4.46 -6.10 -0.02
C SER A 193 -4.57 -7.36 0.84
N SER A 194 -5.79 -7.79 1.09
CA SER A 194 -6.08 -9.19 1.37
C SER A 194 -6.32 -9.93 0.05
N GLU A 195 -6.23 -11.27 0.07
CA GLU A 195 -6.49 -12.07 -1.13
C GLU A 195 -7.91 -11.81 -1.65
N GLY A 196 -8.04 -11.67 -2.97
CA GLY A 196 -9.29 -11.46 -3.65
C GLY A 196 -10.00 -12.77 -4.02
N THR A 197 -11.30 -12.69 -4.24
CA THR A 197 -12.14 -13.81 -4.70
C THR A 197 -12.41 -13.76 -6.20
N VAL A 198 -12.21 -12.61 -6.85
CA VAL A 198 -12.42 -12.43 -8.30
C VAL A 198 -11.25 -13.00 -9.08
N ARG A 199 -11.55 -13.56 -10.25
CA ARG A 199 -10.60 -14.14 -11.19
C ARG A 199 -10.67 -13.44 -12.53
N ASN A 200 -9.55 -13.52 -13.27
CA ASN A 200 -9.38 -12.90 -14.59
C ASN A 200 -9.48 -11.37 -14.59
N GLY A 201 -9.16 -10.74 -13.46
CA GLY A 201 -9.04 -9.28 -13.35
C GLY A 201 -7.60 -8.78 -13.46
N PRO A 202 -7.38 -7.45 -13.48
CA PRO A 202 -6.04 -6.86 -13.52
C PRO A 202 -5.13 -7.33 -12.38
N GLY A 203 -5.69 -7.56 -11.18
CA GLY A 203 -4.96 -8.07 -10.03
C GLY A 203 -4.38 -9.47 -10.24
N ASP A 204 -5.04 -10.34 -11.02
CA ASP A 204 -4.51 -11.68 -11.31
C ASP A 204 -3.28 -11.62 -12.24
N SER A 205 -3.25 -10.69 -13.20
CA SER A 205 -2.08 -10.47 -14.07
C SER A 205 -0.88 -10.00 -13.24
N ILE A 206 -1.08 -9.06 -12.34
CA ILE A 206 -0.04 -8.60 -11.40
C ILE A 206 0.43 -9.78 -10.53
N LYS A 207 -0.48 -10.57 -9.96
CA LYS A 207 -0.11 -11.75 -9.16
C LYS A 207 0.72 -12.78 -9.94
N MET A 208 0.44 -12.97 -11.23
CA MET A 208 1.26 -13.86 -12.08
C MET A 208 2.69 -13.31 -12.24
N GLU A 209 2.85 -12.01 -12.45
CA GLU A 209 4.17 -11.35 -12.48
C GLU A 209 4.90 -11.52 -11.14
N LEU A 210 4.24 -11.21 -10.02
CA LEU A 210 4.82 -11.38 -8.69
C LEU A 210 5.25 -12.83 -8.42
N MET A 211 4.45 -13.79 -8.87
CA MET A 211 4.79 -15.21 -8.74
C MET A 211 6.01 -15.61 -9.59
N SER A 212 6.16 -15.03 -10.79
CA SER A 212 7.33 -15.23 -11.64
C SER A 212 8.60 -14.69 -10.99
N ILE A 213 8.52 -13.50 -10.35
CA ILE A 213 9.63 -12.93 -9.58
C ILE A 213 10.00 -13.85 -8.39
N LEU A 214 9.01 -14.29 -7.60
CA LEU A 214 9.23 -15.16 -6.43
C LEU A 214 9.82 -16.53 -6.80
N LYS A 215 9.53 -17.06 -7.99
CA LYS A 215 10.11 -18.30 -8.51
C LYS A 215 11.51 -18.11 -9.10
N GLY A 216 11.94 -16.88 -9.34
CA GLY A 216 13.19 -16.55 -9.98
C GLY A 216 13.17 -16.69 -11.52
N ASP A 217 11.99 -16.82 -12.13
CA ASP A 217 11.84 -16.82 -13.59
C ASP A 217 12.13 -15.44 -14.20
N TYR A 218 11.93 -14.40 -13.40
CA TYR A 218 12.17 -13.01 -13.73
C TYR A 218 12.79 -12.29 -12.53
N ILE A 219 13.88 -11.55 -12.75
CA ILE A 219 14.59 -10.79 -11.71
C ILE A 219 14.18 -9.34 -11.79
N ASN A 220 13.68 -8.80 -10.68
CA ASN A 220 13.36 -7.38 -10.54
C ASN A 220 13.66 -6.92 -9.10
N ASP A 221 14.84 -6.33 -8.91
CA ASP A 221 15.32 -5.88 -7.60
C ASP A 221 14.60 -4.63 -7.08
N GLU A 222 13.80 -3.94 -7.91
CA GLU A 222 13.00 -2.77 -7.52
C GLU A 222 11.65 -3.14 -6.91
N VAL A 223 11.31 -4.45 -6.87
CA VAL A 223 10.03 -4.95 -6.37
C VAL A 223 10.23 -5.77 -5.10
N SER A 224 9.61 -5.31 -4.01
CA SER A 224 9.53 -6.05 -2.74
C SER A 224 8.18 -6.77 -2.65
N ILE A 225 8.19 -8.06 -2.32
CA ILE A 225 6.99 -8.90 -2.28
C ILE A 225 6.86 -9.58 -0.93
N TRP A 226 5.76 -9.27 -0.23
CA TRP A 226 5.38 -9.91 1.03
C TRP A 226 4.01 -10.55 0.88
N TRP A 227 3.99 -11.85 0.63
CA TRP A 227 2.77 -12.61 0.37
C TRP A 227 2.54 -13.68 1.42
N TYR A 228 1.66 -13.39 2.35
CA TYR A 228 1.30 -14.23 3.49
C TYR A 228 0.02 -15.02 3.19
N LYS A 229 0.13 -16.34 3.24
CA LYS A 229 -1.00 -17.26 3.00
C LYS A 229 -0.74 -18.59 3.68
N LEU A 230 -1.78 -19.39 3.85
CA LEU A 230 -1.60 -20.82 4.12
C LEU A 230 -1.18 -21.55 2.82
N ASP A 231 -0.47 -22.64 2.98
CA ASP A 231 -0.02 -23.44 1.86
C ASP A 231 -1.14 -24.36 1.35
N ASP A 232 -1.95 -24.88 2.28
CA ASP A 232 -3.05 -25.80 1.98
C ASP A 232 -4.29 -25.48 2.83
N VAL A 233 -5.47 -25.87 2.31
CA VAL A 233 -6.77 -25.69 3.01
C VAL A 233 -6.84 -26.47 4.31
N SER A 234 -6.18 -27.62 4.41
CA SER A 234 -6.15 -28.44 5.63
C SER A 234 -5.52 -27.71 6.82
N GLU A 235 -4.61 -26.75 6.56
CA GLU A 235 -3.99 -25.95 7.62
C GLU A 235 -4.95 -24.98 8.31
N VAL A 236 -6.15 -24.75 7.75
CA VAL A 236 -7.20 -23.93 8.39
C VAL A 236 -7.66 -24.52 9.71
N ALA A 237 -7.63 -25.85 9.84
CA ALA A 237 -8.01 -26.53 11.08
C ALA A 237 -6.95 -26.42 12.19
N ASP A 238 -5.73 -25.99 11.87
CA ASP A 238 -4.64 -25.85 12.83
C ASP A 238 -4.37 -24.38 13.18
N PRO A 239 -4.74 -23.91 14.37
CA PRO A 239 -4.51 -22.52 14.80
C PRO A 239 -3.06 -22.07 14.79
N GLU A 240 -2.09 -22.96 14.93
CA GLU A 240 -0.67 -22.61 14.91
C GLU A 240 -0.20 -22.22 13.49
N MET A 241 -0.87 -22.71 12.45
CA MET A 241 -0.58 -22.38 11.05
C MET A 241 -1.10 -20.99 10.64
N TRP A 242 -2.08 -20.43 11.36
CA TRP A 242 -2.67 -19.14 10.99
C TRP A 242 -1.69 -17.98 10.93
N ILE A 243 -0.55 -18.10 11.63
CA ILE A 243 0.53 -17.12 11.58
C ILE A 243 1.13 -16.98 10.17
N LYS A 244 1.08 -18.01 9.33
CA LYS A 244 1.54 -17.96 7.94
C LYS A 244 0.75 -16.95 7.13
N ALA A 245 -0.56 -16.85 7.37
CA ALA A 245 -1.43 -15.90 6.68
C ALA A 245 -1.50 -14.53 7.37
N ASN A 246 -1.28 -14.49 8.69
CA ASN A 246 -1.25 -13.25 9.46
C ASN A 246 -0.09 -13.24 10.47
N PRO A 247 1.06 -12.69 10.12
CA PRO A 247 2.23 -12.68 11.00
C PRO A 247 2.01 -11.88 12.29
N ASN A 248 1.00 -10.99 12.31
CA ASN A 248 0.68 -10.15 13.46
C ASN A 248 -0.39 -10.76 14.39
N ILE A 249 -0.87 -11.99 14.12
CA ILE A 249 -2.00 -12.58 14.85
C ILE A 249 -1.74 -12.67 16.37
N LYS A 250 -0.53 -13.02 16.78
CA LYS A 250 -0.13 -13.10 18.19
C LYS A 250 -0.05 -11.72 18.84
N ALA A 251 0.52 -10.75 18.15
CA ALA A 251 0.66 -9.38 18.65
C ALA A 251 -0.71 -8.68 18.77
N LEU A 252 -1.60 -8.90 17.83
CA LEU A 252 -2.93 -8.32 17.81
C LEU A 252 -3.96 -9.13 18.62
N ARG A 253 -3.58 -10.28 19.19
CA ARG A 253 -4.43 -11.18 20.00
C ARG A 253 -5.77 -11.51 19.33
N LYS A 254 -5.73 -11.92 18.07
CA LYS A 254 -6.93 -12.13 17.24
C LYS A 254 -7.33 -13.58 17.04
N TYR A 255 -6.78 -14.52 17.80
CA TYR A 255 -7.11 -15.94 17.66
C TYR A 255 -8.61 -16.23 17.74
N ASP A 256 -9.31 -15.64 18.73
CA ASP A 256 -10.75 -15.83 18.90
C ASP A 256 -11.57 -15.38 17.68
N VAL A 257 -11.13 -14.33 17.00
CA VAL A 257 -11.79 -13.85 15.78
C VAL A 257 -11.61 -14.84 14.64
N TYR A 258 -10.40 -15.38 14.49
CA TYR A 258 -10.10 -16.39 13.47
C TYR A 258 -10.88 -17.67 13.74
N GLN A 259 -10.94 -18.14 14.99
CA GLN A 259 -11.69 -19.32 15.37
C GLN A 259 -13.19 -19.19 15.02
N LYS A 260 -13.80 -18.05 15.34
CA LYS A 260 -15.20 -17.76 14.95
C LYS A 260 -15.40 -17.73 13.44
N ASP A 261 -14.42 -17.20 12.70
CA ASP A 261 -14.48 -17.19 11.24
C ASP A 261 -14.36 -18.61 10.66
N VAL A 262 -13.52 -19.48 11.23
CA VAL A 262 -13.44 -20.91 10.86
C VAL A 262 -14.76 -21.62 11.12
N GLU A 263 -15.32 -21.52 12.34
CA GLU A 263 -16.62 -22.07 12.70
C GLU A 263 -17.74 -21.59 11.74
N ARG A 264 -17.68 -20.31 11.36
CA ARG A 264 -18.62 -19.74 10.40
C ARG A 264 -18.43 -20.32 9.00
N ALA A 265 -17.19 -20.53 8.56
CA ALA A 265 -16.87 -21.10 7.26
C ALA A 265 -17.34 -22.55 7.14
N GLU A 266 -17.33 -23.30 8.24
CA GLU A 266 -17.84 -24.67 8.32
C GLU A 266 -19.38 -24.73 8.26
N ASN A 267 -20.06 -23.83 8.97
CA ASN A 267 -21.50 -23.85 9.13
C ASN A 267 -22.27 -23.03 8.07
N ALA A 268 -21.60 -22.16 7.31
CA ALA A 268 -22.20 -21.30 6.30
C ALA A 268 -21.40 -21.34 4.98
N PRO A 269 -21.65 -22.30 4.09
CA PRO A 269 -20.90 -22.50 2.84
C PRO A 269 -20.81 -21.25 1.95
N ALA A 270 -21.83 -20.42 1.94
CA ALA A 270 -21.86 -19.16 1.18
C ALA A 270 -20.76 -18.17 1.60
N THR A 271 -20.28 -18.21 2.85
CA THR A 271 -19.24 -17.31 3.36
C THR A 271 -17.86 -17.94 3.35
N ARG A 272 -17.77 -19.25 3.13
CA ARG A 272 -16.52 -20.01 3.21
C ARG A 272 -15.42 -19.47 2.29
N ASN A 273 -15.74 -19.24 1.03
CA ASN A 273 -14.77 -18.78 0.04
C ASN A 273 -14.22 -17.38 0.38
N ASP A 274 -15.06 -16.47 0.86
CA ASP A 274 -14.64 -15.15 1.31
C ASP A 274 -13.71 -15.22 2.54
N ILE A 275 -14.04 -16.08 3.50
CA ILE A 275 -13.20 -16.29 4.70
C ILE A 275 -11.87 -16.91 4.32
N LEU A 276 -11.85 -17.96 3.50
CA LEU A 276 -10.60 -18.60 3.05
C LEU A 276 -9.69 -17.62 2.32
N ALA A 277 -10.23 -16.82 1.42
CA ALA A 277 -9.45 -15.81 0.73
C ALA A 277 -8.96 -14.70 1.68
N LYS A 278 -9.85 -14.06 2.42
CA LYS A 278 -9.52 -12.85 3.19
C LYS A 278 -8.80 -13.09 4.50
N ARG A 279 -8.97 -14.28 5.13
CA ARG A 279 -8.30 -14.62 6.40
C ARG A 279 -7.08 -15.49 6.23
N PHE A 280 -7.08 -16.35 5.21
CA PHE A 280 -6.06 -17.37 5.06
C PHE A 280 -5.26 -17.26 3.76
N GLY A 281 -5.60 -16.29 2.91
CA GLY A 281 -4.88 -16.07 1.65
C GLY A 281 -5.04 -17.22 0.65
N ILE A 282 -6.10 -18.05 0.80
CA ILE A 282 -6.38 -19.19 -0.08
C ILE A 282 -7.42 -18.74 -1.11
N PRO A 283 -6.99 -18.45 -2.36
CA PRO A 283 -7.90 -18.03 -3.40
C PRO A 283 -8.85 -19.18 -3.77
N ARG A 284 -10.13 -18.88 -3.88
CA ARG A 284 -11.14 -19.80 -4.39
C ARG A 284 -11.76 -19.19 -5.64
N GLU A 285 -12.07 -20.03 -6.62
CA GLU A 285 -12.77 -19.60 -7.82
C GLU A 285 -14.13 -19.01 -7.44
N GLY A 286 -14.29 -17.72 -7.73
CA GLY A 286 -15.50 -16.95 -7.40
C GLY A 286 -16.64 -17.16 -8.40
N TYR A 287 -16.80 -18.38 -8.93
CA TYR A 287 -18.00 -18.69 -9.68
C TYR A 287 -19.16 -18.84 -8.68
N THR A 288 -20.16 -18.02 -8.80
CA THR A 288 -21.49 -18.27 -8.25
C THR A 288 -22.07 -19.44 -9.05
N TYR A 289 -21.67 -20.67 -8.70
CA TYR A 289 -22.41 -21.82 -9.17
C TYR A 289 -23.78 -21.80 -8.51
N PHE A 290 -24.81 -22.04 -9.30
CA PHE A 290 -26.18 -22.24 -8.78
C PHE A 290 -26.24 -23.42 -7.82
N PHE A 291 -25.29 -24.38 -7.97
CA PHE A 291 -25.07 -25.53 -7.09
C PHE A 291 -23.58 -25.70 -6.82
N THR A 292 -23.22 -26.01 -5.59
CA THR A 292 -21.85 -26.39 -5.24
C THR A 292 -21.48 -27.74 -5.85
N TYR A 293 -20.19 -28.01 -6.05
CA TYR A 293 -19.73 -29.32 -6.53
C TYR A 293 -20.23 -30.47 -5.66
N GLU A 294 -20.33 -30.25 -4.36
CA GLU A 294 -20.82 -31.22 -3.36
C GLU A 294 -22.34 -31.48 -3.53
N GLU A 295 -23.12 -30.47 -3.87
CA GLU A 295 -24.55 -30.62 -4.18
C GLU A 295 -24.82 -31.34 -5.51
N THR A 296 -23.88 -31.27 -6.45
CA THR A 296 -23.99 -31.97 -7.74
C THR A 296 -23.49 -33.42 -7.71
N LEU A 297 -22.71 -33.81 -6.70
CA LEU A 297 -22.17 -35.18 -6.55
C LEU A 297 -23.24 -36.27 -6.43
N PRO A 298 -24.33 -36.09 -5.67
CA PRO A 298 -25.41 -37.12 -5.59
C PRO A 298 -26.11 -37.37 -6.91
N HIS A 299 -26.20 -36.34 -7.79
CA HIS A 299 -26.92 -36.43 -9.06
C HIS A 299 -26.06 -37.01 -10.20
N ARG A 300 -24.73 -37.03 -10.07
CA ARG A 300 -23.83 -37.67 -11.05
C ARG A 300 -23.87 -39.20 -11.04
N LYS A 301 -24.38 -39.84 -9.95
CA LYS A 301 -24.44 -41.29 -9.82
C LYS A 301 -25.70 -41.92 -10.40
N GLN A 302 -26.64 -41.14 -10.95
CA GLN A 302 -27.90 -41.67 -11.47
C GLN A 302 -27.96 -41.82 -13.00
N ASN A 303 -26.86 -41.56 -13.74
CA ASN A 303 -26.83 -41.72 -15.19
C ASN A 303 -25.73 -42.68 -15.64
N PHE A 304 -25.79 -43.93 -15.11
CA PHE A 304 -25.16 -45.10 -15.74
C PHE A 304 -25.98 -46.34 -15.42
#